data_1f0dfe29d58c8468cdd25d76e2de0c8c
#
_entry.id   1f0dfe29d58c8468cdd25d76e2de0c8c
#
_cell.length_a   1.000
_cell.length_b   1.000
_cell.length_c   1.000
_cell.angle_alpha   90.00
_cell.angle_beta   90.00
_cell.angle_gamma   90.00
#
_symmetry.space_group_name_H-M   'P 1'
#
loop_
_entity.id
_entity.type
_entity.pdbx_description
1 polymer ?
#
loop_
_entity_poly.entity_id
_entity_poly.type
_entity_poly.pdbx_seq_one_letter_code
_entity_poly.pdbx_strand_id
1 'polypeptide(L)'
;VADRYLSFTATAPGRFLTRRLGLPQPAALRRWSPEHPSLDGPLLHLTAGPSALDLAPVLARTGLTVGSAAGSAAGLSAGSAAGLAPGSAGPVADSSGLSAGSSGPVADSSGVSAGSSGPTAGSTEPTAGSSDPTAGTGNPAAGTGNPAAGTGNPTAGTGNPVAGSGNPVAGSGNPTAGSGNPVAVVLDATGVRDVETLAEVHAALHPVVRSVAASGRVVVLGAPLDPDDHHQAAVQQALEGFTRSLGKEIGRGRTVNLLRLTDAAAAESTLRFLLSPKSAYVSGQVVETSGQRAEGPVDWERPLAGRTALVTGAARGIGEAVAQALARDGARVVVLDVPQAESDARRVAERLGGGAFALSLDMTSADAGERIAAALPDGLDVLVHNAGVTRDRRLVNMPAERWSQVLDVNLASVLRTTDALLAKGALRPGGRIVATASIAGLAGNAGQTNYGASKAGIAGLVRALAPRALAGHGVTVNAVAPGFIETRMTAAVPLFIREAGRRMNSLAQGGLPVDVAETTAWLAHPASQAVNGQVVRVCGQSLLGA
;
A
#
# COMPACT_ATOMS: atom_id res chain seq x y z
N VAL A 1 -12.15 -18.67 -9.72
CA VAL A 1 -12.45 -18.63 -11.17
C VAL A 1 -11.14 -18.25 -11.87
N ALA A 2 -10.59 -19.15 -12.69
CA ALA A 2 -9.31 -18.92 -13.37
C ALA A 2 -9.41 -17.67 -14.30
N ASP A 3 -8.37 -16.84 -14.29
CA ASP A 3 -8.23 -15.73 -15.23
C ASP A 3 -7.87 -16.29 -16.62
N ARG A 4 -8.89 -16.52 -17.45
CA ARG A 4 -8.73 -17.09 -18.79
C ARG A 4 -7.88 -16.20 -19.70
N TYR A 5 -7.96 -14.88 -19.51
CA TYR A 5 -7.18 -13.94 -20.28
C TYR A 5 -5.68 -14.05 -19.92
N LEU A 6 -5.35 -14.16 -18.64
CA LEU A 6 -3.98 -14.43 -18.20
C LEU A 6 -3.43 -15.73 -18.81
N SER A 7 -4.25 -16.80 -18.81
CA SER A 7 -3.88 -18.08 -19.45
C SER A 7 -3.69 -17.94 -20.97
N PHE A 8 -4.57 -17.16 -21.64
CA PHE A 8 -4.44 -16.89 -23.08
C PHE A 8 -3.17 -16.09 -23.40
N THR A 9 -2.90 -15.01 -22.66
CA THR A 9 -1.71 -14.17 -22.88
C THR A 9 -0.39 -14.90 -22.55
N ALA A 10 -0.44 -16.00 -21.81
CA ALA A 10 0.72 -16.86 -21.59
C ALA A 10 1.11 -17.67 -22.84
N THR A 11 0.21 -17.84 -23.83
CA THR A 11 0.48 -18.55 -25.09
C THR A 11 1.18 -17.65 -26.13
N ALA A 12 1.92 -18.23 -27.08
CA ALA A 12 2.56 -17.46 -28.15
C ALA A 12 1.55 -16.72 -29.05
N PRO A 13 0.44 -17.36 -29.52
CA PRO A 13 -0.61 -16.65 -30.28
C PRO A 13 -1.28 -15.53 -29.47
N GLY A 14 -1.56 -15.79 -28.17
CA GLY A 14 -2.17 -14.81 -27.29
C GLY A 14 -1.30 -13.56 -27.12
N ARG A 15 0.00 -13.73 -26.89
CA ARG A 15 0.97 -12.63 -26.81
C ARG A 15 1.05 -11.82 -28.12
N PHE A 16 1.08 -12.51 -29.26
CA PHE A 16 1.12 -11.85 -30.56
C PHE A 16 -0.13 -10.99 -30.80
N LEU A 17 -1.32 -11.57 -30.57
CA LEU A 17 -2.59 -10.89 -30.77
C LEU A 17 -2.76 -9.69 -29.83
N THR A 18 -2.48 -9.86 -28.55
CA THR A 18 -2.62 -8.79 -27.55
C THR A 18 -1.65 -7.63 -27.80
N ARG A 19 -0.42 -7.92 -28.24
CA ARG A 19 0.53 -6.86 -28.66
C ARG A 19 -0.01 -6.05 -29.84
N ARG A 20 -0.53 -6.75 -30.86
CA ARG A 20 -1.04 -6.09 -32.07
C ARG A 20 -2.28 -5.23 -31.78
N LEU A 21 -3.09 -5.61 -30.79
CA LEU A 21 -4.30 -4.91 -30.38
C LEU A 21 -4.07 -3.89 -29.26
N GLY A 22 -2.84 -3.70 -28.79
CA GLY A 22 -2.54 -2.81 -27.66
C GLY A 22 -3.18 -3.22 -26.33
N LEU A 23 -3.53 -4.52 -26.19
CA LEU A 23 -4.18 -5.02 -24.98
C LEU A 23 -3.17 -5.31 -23.86
N PRO A 24 -3.57 -5.21 -22.58
CA PRO A 24 -2.70 -5.49 -21.44
C PRO A 24 -2.08 -6.89 -21.52
N GLN A 25 -0.80 -6.99 -21.18
CA GLN A 25 -0.06 -8.26 -21.13
C GLN A 25 0.37 -8.56 -19.69
N PRO A 26 -0.52 -9.12 -18.86
CA PRO A 26 -0.18 -9.46 -17.48
C PRO A 26 0.91 -10.53 -17.47
N ALA A 27 1.94 -10.32 -16.64
CA ALA A 27 2.97 -11.30 -16.40
C ALA A 27 2.51 -12.28 -15.30
N ALA A 28 2.89 -13.55 -15.39
CA ALA A 28 2.70 -14.48 -14.28
C ALA A 28 3.50 -13.97 -13.07
N LEU A 29 2.83 -13.74 -11.93
CA LEU A 29 3.49 -13.31 -10.72
C LEU A 29 4.14 -14.50 -10.01
N ARG A 30 5.38 -14.33 -9.58
CA ARG A 30 6.01 -15.24 -8.64
C ARG A 30 5.44 -14.99 -7.25
N ARG A 31 4.47 -15.81 -6.87
CA ARG A 31 3.88 -15.84 -5.53
C ARG A 31 4.61 -16.87 -4.68
N TRP A 32 4.56 -16.65 -3.38
CA TRP A 32 5.11 -17.64 -2.44
C TRP A 32 4.39 -18.99 -2.56
N SER A 33 5.17 -20.04 -2.57
CA SER A 33 4.72 -21.42 -2.38
C SER A 33 5.82 -22.20 -1.66
N PRO A 34 5.54 -23.39 -1.09
CA PRO A 34 6.58 -24.22 -0.48
C PRO A 34 7.73 -24.57 -1.43
N GLU A 35 7.44 -24.70 -2.74
CA GLU A 35 8.43 -25.01 -3.78
C GLU A 35 9.24 -23.76 -4.18
N HIS A 36 8.71 -22.58 -3.94
CA HIS A 36 9.32 -21.29 -4.28
C HIS A 36 9.21 -20.29 -3.11
N PRO A 37 9.91 -20.57 -1.99
CA PRO A 37 9.83 -19.74 -0.78
C PRO A 37 10.55 -18.41 -0.92
N SER A 38 11.53 -18.32 -1.83
CA SER A 38 12.37 -17.15 -2.08
C SER A 38 12.38 -16.74 -3.55
N LEU A 39 12.98 -15.59 -3.84
CA LEU A 39 13.36 -15.20 -5.20
C LEU A 39 14.74 -15.82 -5.51
N ASP A 40 14.89 -16.38 -6.71
CA ASP A 40 16.14 -16.98 -7.13
C ASP A 40 16.95 -15.99 -7.97
N GLY A 41 18.02 -15.45 -7.41
CA GLY A 41 18.92 -14.55 -8.12
C GLY A 41 19.55 -13.47 -7.24
N PRO A 42 20.35 -12.56 -7.83
CA PRO A 42 21.06 -11.54 -7.09
C PRO A 42 20.14 -10.38 -6.66
N LEU A 43 20.45 -9.82 -5.48
CA LEU A 43 19.97 -8.54 -4.99
C LEU A 43 21.05 -7.49 -5.28
N LEU A 44 20.66 -6.39 -5.91
CA LEU A 44 21.53 -5.24 -6.15
C LEU A 44 21.22 -4.17 -5.11
N HIS A 45 22.25 -3.73 -4.37
CA HIS A 45 22.17 -2.60 -3.46
C HIS A 45 22.78 -1.35 -4.13
N LEU A 46 22.00 -0.28 -4.17
CA LEU A 46 22.36 1.03 -4.74
C LEU A 46 22.19 2.10 -3.68
N THR A 47 22.92 3.21 -3.82
CA THR A 47 22.84 4.35 -2.90
C THR A 47 22.67 5.64 -3.68
N ALA A 48 21.81 6.53 -3.19
CA ALA A 48 21.63 7.91 -3.63
C ALA A 48 21.75 8.83 -2.40
N GLY A 49 22.67 9.77 -2.43
CA GLY A 49 23.04 10.58 -1.29
C GLY A 49 23.86 9.81 -0.23
N PRO A 50 24.41 10.52 0.76
CA PRO A 50 25.14 9.91 1.85
C PRO A 50 24.19 9.16 2.80
N SER A 51 24.42 7.87 3.02
CA SER A 51 23.62 7.07 3.96
C SER A 51 24.44 6.69 5.18
N ALA A 52 23.81 6.77 6.35
CA ALA A 52 24.38 6.31 7.62
C ALA A 52 23.85 4.92 8.03
N LEU A 53 22.97 4.28 7.22
CA LEU A 53 22.37 2.99 7.54
C LEU A 53 23.34 1.84 7.24
N ASP A 54 23.58 1.00 8.23
CA ASP A 54 24.23 -0.31 8.02
C ASP A 54 23.20 -1.34 7.54
N LEU A 55 23.00 -1.41 6.22
CA LEU A 55 22.08 -2.33 5.58
C LEU A 55 22.69 -3.71 5.32
N ALA A 56 24.00 -3.84 5.25
CA ALA A 56 24.68 -5.05 4.83
C ALA A 56 24.28 -6.28 5.67
N PRO A 57 24.24 -6.23 7.02
CA PRO A 57 23.82 -7.38 7.82
C PRO A 57 22.36 -7.78 7.59
N VAL A 58 21.47 -6.81 7.37
CA VAL A 58 20.04 -7.08 7.16
C VAL A 58 19.81 -7.68 5.77
N LEU A 59 20.44 -7.12 4.73
CA LEU A 59 20.31 -7.62 3.37
C LEU A 59 20.88 -9.03 3.23
N ALA A 60 22.00 -9.34 3.89
CA ALA A 60 22.57 -10.70 3.90
C ALA A 60 21.58 -11.75 4.48
N ARG A 61 20.74 -11.35 5.45
CA ARG A 61 19.75 -12.22 6.07
C ARG A 61 18.44 -12.37 5.26
N THR A 62 18.29 -11.67 4.13
CA THR A 62 17.11 -11.84 3.25
C THR A 62 17.10 -13.16 2.47
N GLY A 63 18.21 -13.90 2.47
CA GLY A 63 18.39 -15.12 1.69
C GLY A 63 18.73 -14.88 0.22
N LEU A 64 18.89 -13.61 -0.21
CA LEU A 64 19.33 -13.24 -1.55
C LEU A 64 20.85 -13.01 -1.58
N THR A 65 21.49 -13.36 -2.69
CA THR A 65 22.92 -13.06 -2.89
C THR A 65 23.09 -11.58 -3.17
N VAL A 66 23.70 -10.85 -2.22
CA VAL A 66 23.93 -9.40 -2.37
C VAL A 66 25.08 -9.15 -3.32
N GLY A 67 24.79 -8.51 -4.46
CA GLY A 67 25.79 -7.96 -5.39
C GLY A 67 25.95 -6.47 -5.16
N SER A 68 27.17 -5.97 -5.02
CA SER A 68 27.46 -4.54 -5.08
C SER A 68 27.70 -4.15 -6.54
N ALA A 69 27.03 -3.09 -7.02
CA ALA A 69 27.51 -2.41 -8.22
C ALA A 69 28.81 -1.68 -7.84
N ALA A 70 29.96 -2.25 -8.20
CA ALA A 70 31.23 -1.54 -8.14
C ALA A 70 31.18 -0.42 -9.19
N GLY A 71 30.77 0.77 -8.78
CA GLY A 71 30.57 1.94 -9.63
C GLY A 71 30.05 3.10 -8.79
N SER A 72 30.67 3.28 -7.62
CA SER A 72 30.54 4.51 -6.84
C SER A 72 30.98 5.69 -7.67
N ALA A 73 30.24 6.80 -7.57
CA ALA A 73 30.61 8.14 -8.00
C ALA A 73 31.91 8.63 -7.33
N ALA A 74 33.04 7.99 -7.69
CA ALA A 74 34.40 8.49 -7.42
C ALA A 74 34.97 8.92 -8.77
N GLY A 75 34.59 10.08 -9.27
CA GLY A 75 35.10 10.58 -10.53
C GLY A 75 34.46 11.83 -11.10
N LEU A 76 33.79 12.64 -10.29
CA LEU A 76 33.46 14.02 -10.67
C LEU A 76 34.08 14.98 -9.69
N SER A 77 35.42 14.85 -9.51
CA SER A 77 36.23 15.92 -8.94
C SER A 77 36.69 16.84 -10.06
N ALA A 78 36.25 18.09 -9.99
CA ALA A 78 36.94 19.28 -10.46
C ALA A 78 37.63 19.18 -11.83
N GLY A 79 36.88 19.34 -12.91
CA GLY A 79 37.42 19.87 -14.16
C GLY A 79 37.81 21.33 -13.95
N SER A 80 39.11 21.57 -13.88
CA SER A 80 39.80 22.83 -13.81
C SER A 80 39.15 23.93 -14.67
N ALA A 81 38.62 24.96 -14.03
CA ALA A 81 38.36 26.24 -14.68
C ALA A 81 39.72 26.95 -14.88
N ALA A 82 40.27 26.83 -16.09
CA ALA A 82 41.39 27.65 -16.52
C ALA A 82 40.90 29.03 -16.96
N GLY A 83 41.29 30.04 -16.23
CA GLY A 83 41.74 31.36 -16.65
C GLY A 83 40.83 32.22 -17.51
N LEU A 84 40.22 33.22 -16.90
CA LEU A 84 40.07 34.56 -17.46
C LEU A 84 40.38 35.57 -16.35
N ALA A 85 41.43 36.35 -16.63
CA ALA A 85 41.96 37.36 -15.74
C ALA A 85 41.02 38.58 -15.58
N PRO A 86 41.17 39.35 -14.49
CA PRO A 86 40.24 40.45 -14.18
C PRO A 86 40.62 41.76 -14.86
N GLY A 87 39.60 42.41 -15.46
CA GLY A 87 39.69 43.79 -15.88
C GLY A 87 39.35 44.73 -14.74
N SER A 88 40.24 45.65 -14.49
CA SER A 88 40.19 46.71 -13.52
C SER A 88 39.17 47.81 -13.87
N ALA A 89 38.44 48.33 -12.90
CA ALA A 89 38.09 49.76 -12.79
C ALA A 89 37.40 50.05 -11.46
N GLY A 90 37.88 50.84 -10.74
CA GLY A 90 37.90 51.85 -9.81
C GLY A 90 36.58 52.32 -9.14
N PRO A 91 36.72 53.04 -7.99
CA PRO A 91 35.67 53.19 -7.00
C PRO A 91 34.87 54.50 -7.13
N VAL A 92 33.63 54.50 -6.67
CA VAL A 92 32.92 55.74 -6.29
C VAL A 92 32.13 55.53 -5.00
N ALA A 93 32.59 56.18 -3.98
CA ALA A 93 32.06 56.93 -2.82
C ALA A 93 30.56 56.67 -2.45
N ASP A 94 30.36 56.24 -1.25
CA ASP A 94 30.03 56.86 0.04
C ASP A 94 28.94 57.96 0.05
N SER A 95 27.87 57.70 0.77
CA SER A 95 27.13 58.66 1.62
C SER A 95 26.13 57.89 2.51
N SER A 96 26.46 57.68 3.78
CA SER A 96 25.96 58.39 4.98
C SER A 96 24.47 58.73 4.91
N GLY A 97 23.62 58.35 5.81
CA GLY A 97 23.66 58.21 7.22
C GLY A 97 22.29 58.27 7.86
N LEU A 98 22.25 57.99 9.14
CA LEU A 98 21.27 58.41 10.17
C LEU A 98 19.94 57.66 10.19
N SER A 99 19.50 57.08 11.20
CA SER A 99 19.56 57.05 12.66
C SER A 99 18.16 56.84 13.21
N ALA A 100 18.06 55.86 14.06
CA ALA A 100 17.49 55.85 15.41
C ALA A 100 16.01 56.20 15.65
N GLY A 101 15.44 55.39 16.52
CA GLY A 101 14.33 55.74 17.44
C GLY A 101 13.31 54.60 17.52
N SER A 102 13.36 53.75 18.40
CA SER A 102 13.15 53.61 19.84
C SER A 102 11.66 53.46 20.20
N SER A 103 11.49 52.48 21.07
CA SER A 103 10.52 52.33 22.14
C SER A 103 9.18 51.64 21.84
N GLY A 104 9.04 50.46 22.49
CA GLY A 104 7.75 49.88 22.90
C GLY A 104 7.25 50.66 24.16
N PRO A 105 6.48 50.10 25.09
CA PRO A 105 5.75 48.82 25.18
C PRO A 105 4.30 49.00 25.71
N VAL A 106 3.71 47.92 26.26
CA VAL A 106 2.69 47.82 27.34
C VAL A 106 1.25 47.55 26.89
N ALA A 107 0.81 46.41 27.21
CA ALA A 107 -0.04 45.86 28.29
C ALA A 107 -1.54 45.96 28.02
N ASP A 108 -2.13 44.82 28.07
CA ASP A 108 -2.93 44.20 29.15
C ASP A 108 -4.36 44.74 29.29
N SER A 109 -5.26 43.82 29.30
CA SER A 109 -6.33 43.61 30.27
C SER A 109 -7.58 42.98 29.63
N SER A 110 -7.83 41.74 30.04
CA SER A 110 -8.96 41.32 30.88
C SER A 110 -10.37 41.80 30.44
N GLY A 111 -11.27 40.88 30.13
CA GLY A 111 -12.14 40.34 31.11
C GLY A 111 -13.57 40.13 30.62
N VAL A 112 -14.12 38.96 30.92
CA VAL A 112 -15.43 38.70 31.56
C VAL A 112 -16.70 38.90 30.70
N SER A 113 -17.46 37.95 30.47
CA SER A 113 -18.52 37.15 31.08
C SER A 113 -19.82 37.12 30.28
N ALA A 114 -20.34 35.94 30.20
CA ALA A 114 -21.72 35.47 30.39
C ALA A 114 -22.91 36.35 29.96
N GLY A 115 -23.81 35.69 29.20
CA GLY A 115 -25.18 36.18 29.05
C GLY A 115 -26.05 35.16 28.30
N SER A 116 -26.74 34.34 29.06
CA SER A 116 -27.86 33.48 28.70
C SER A 116 -29.07 34.27 28.21
N SER A 117 -29.80 33.79 27.23
CA SER A 117 -31.27 33.71 27.27
C SER A 117 -31.83 33.19 25.93
N GLY A 118 -32.55 32.07 25.94
CA GLY A 118 -33.53 31.74 24.92
C GLY A 118 -34.80 32.58 25.14
N PRO A 119 -35.74 32.56 24.19
CA PRO A 119 -36.92 31.74 24.38
C PRO A 119 -37.57 31.15 23.11
N THR A 120 -38.20 30.00 23.34
CA THR A 120 -39.54 29.49 22.96
C THR A 120 -40.17 29.81 21.61
N ALA A 121 -40.48 28.72 20.91
CA ALA A 121 -41.74 28.23 20.33
C ALA A 121 -42.58 29.16 19.42
N GLY A 122 -42.91 28.60 18.26
CA GLY A 122 -43.96 29.08 17.39
C GLY A 122 -44.28 28.07 16.31
N SER A 123 -45.25 27.18 16.62
CA SER A 123 -45.91 26.25 15.72
C SER A 123 -46.80 27.00 14.74
N THR A 124 -46.80 26.61 13.46
CA THR A 124 -48.02 26.57 12.62
C THR A 124 -47.76 25.77 11.35
N GLU A 125 -48.44 24.64 11.23
CA GLU A 125 -48.81 24.05 9.93
C GLU A 125 -49.89 24.93 9.25
N PRO A 126 -50.01 24.89 7.92
CA PRO A 126 -51.21 24.28 7.37
C PRO A 126 -51.04 23.44 6.08
N THR A 127 -51.73 22.30 6.10
CA THR A 127 -52.57 21.65 5.10
C THR A 127 -52.36 21.81 3.60
N ALA A 128 -52.18 20.65 2.98
CA ALA A 128 -52.73 20.06 1.76
C ALA A 128 -53.25 20.95 0.61
N GLY A 129 -52.76 20.66 -0.58
CA GLY A 129 -53.31 21.04 -1.86
C GLY A 129 -52.85 20.08 -2.95
N SER A 130 -53.73 19.11 -3.27
CA SER A 130 -53.65 18.19 -4.42
C SER A 130 -53.90 18.92 -5.73
N SER A 131 -53.09 18.68 -6.76
CA SER A 131 -53.61 18.59 -8.15
C SER A 131 -52.49 18.04 -9.07
N ASP A 132 -52.77 16.88 -9.61
CA ASP A 132 -52.18 16.34 -10.82
C ASP A 132 -52.76 17.07 -12.04
N PRO A 133 -52.02 17.30 -13.11
CA PRO A 133 -52.47 16.69 -14.37
C PRO A 133 -51.33 16.16 -15.30
N THR A 134 -51.57 14.94 -15.78
CA THR A 134 -51.45 14.41 -17.15
C THR A 134 -50.39 14.89 -18.10
N ALA A 135 -49.59 13.89 -18.54
CA ALA A 135 -49.11 13.55 -19.88
C ALA A 135 -48.83 14.66 -20.92
N GLY A 136 -47.60 14.69 -21.37
CA GLY A 136 -47.18 15.32 -22.61
C GLY A 136 -45.99 14.56 -23.21
N THR A 137 -46.30 13.72 -24.19
CA THR A 137 -45.39 13.06 -25.12
C THR A 137 -44.72 14.10 -26.03
N GLY A 138 -43.42 14.06 -26.18
CA GLY A 138 -42.73 14.87 -27.16
C GLY A 138 -41.25 14.48 -27.29
N ASN A 139 -41.00 13.58 -28.25
CA ASN A 139 -39.65 13.28 -28.75
C ASN A 139 -39.35 14.22 -29.92
N PRO A 140 -38.20 14.83 -30.05
CA PRO A 140 -37.69 15.15 -31.37
C PRO A 140 -36.40 14.42 -31.72
N ALA A 141 -36.41 14.06 -32.98
CA ALA A 141 -35.46 13.27 -33.74
C ALA A 141 -34.09 13.93 -33.97
N ALA A 142 -33.20 13.02 -34.33
CA ALA A 142 -31.83 13.20 -34.81
C ALA A 142 -31.60 14.37 -35.78
N GLY A 143 -30.50 15.07 -35.55
CA GLY A 143 -29.84 15.93 -36.51
C GLY A 143 -28.43 15.41 -36.79
N THR A 144 -28.30 14.78 -37.96
CA THR A 144 -27.04 14.39 -38.58
C THR A 144 -26.36 15.63 -39.16
N GLY A 145 -25.10 15.84 -38.80
CA GLY A 145 -24.28 16.85 -39.44
C GLY A 145 -22.80 16.47 -39.36
N ASN A 146 -22.31 15.83 -40.42
CA ASN A 146 -20.90 15.54 -40.63
C ASN A 146 -20.34 16.64 -41.58
N PRO A 147 -19.21 17.28 -41.31
CA PRO A 147 -18.45 17.91 -42.36
C PRO A 147 -17.17 17.14 -42.73
N ALA A 148 -17.01 17.08 -44.02
CA ALA A 148 -16.05 16.33 -44.76
C ALA A 148 -14.58 16.78 -44.59
N ALA A 149 -13.72 15.83 -44.94
CA ALA A 149 -12.28 15.88 -45.06
C ALA A 149 -11.77 17.00 -46.00
N GLY A 150 -10.78 17.71 -45.54
CA GLY A 150 -9.89 18.53 -46.37
C GLY A 150 -8.55 17.82 -46.53
N THR A 151 -8.31 17.30 -47.72
CA THR A 151 -7.03 16.77 -48.15
C THR A 151 -6.08 17.92 -48.51
N GLY A 152 -4.93 17.97 -47.92
CA GLY A 152 -3.84 18.84 -48.29
C GLY A 152 -2.49 18.20 -48.01
N ASN A 153 -1.92 17.59 -49.01
CA ASN A 153 -0.57 17.07 -49.05
C ASN A 153 0.38 18.12 -49.63
N PRO A 154 1.50 18.47 -49.05
CA PRO A 154 2.61 19.02 -49.82
C PRO A 154 3.80 18.05 -49.87
N THR A 155 4.24 17.90 -51.06
CA THR A 155 5.32 17.15 -51.64
C THR A 155 6.71 17.44 -51.03
N ALA A 156 7.52 16.40 -51.12
CA ALA A 156 8.91 16.26 -50.80
C ALA A 156 9.84 17.38 -51.30
N GLY A 157 10.73 17.80 -50.42
CA GLY A 157 11.97 18.49 -50.77
C GLY A 157 13.15 17.63 -50.36
N THR A 158 13.85 17.10 -51.34
CA THR A 158 15.11 16.38 -51.25
C THR A 158 16.25 17.33 -50.87
N GLY A 159 16.98 17.01 -49.83
CA GLY A 159 18.22 17.69 -49.46
C GLY A 159 19.02 16.87 -48.47
N ASN A 160 19.92 16.05 -49.01
CA ASN A 160 20.89 15.30 -48.24
C ASN A 160 22.18 16.15 -48.09
N PRO A 161 22.76 16.31 -46.91
CA PRO A 161 24.21 16.45 -46.83
C PRO A 161 24.82 15.26 -46.09
N VAL A 162 25.69 14.60 -46.81
CA VAL A 162 26.71 13.68 -46.29
C VAL A 162 27.73 14.50 -45.50
N ALA A 163 28.01 14.16 -44.28
CA ALA A 163 29.36 14.30 -43.72
C ALA A 163 29.48 13.73 -42.29
N GLY A 164 30.53 13.00 -42.08
CA GLY A 164 31.30 13.02 -40.85
C GLY A 164 31.05 11.87 -39.88
N SER A 165 31.68 10.75 -40.19
CA SER A 165 32.02 9.70 -39.22
C SER A 165 32.83 10.27 -38.07
N GLY A 166 32.31 10.12 -36.86
CA GLY A 166 32.99 10.37 -35.60
C GLY A 166 32.21 9.71 -34.50
N ASN A 167 32.37 8.40 -34.37
CA ASN A 167 31.80 7.63 -33.26
C ASN A 167 32.73 7.79 -32.06
N PRO A 168 32.31 8.42 -30.93
CA PRO A 168 33.00 8.19 -29.70
C PRO A 168 32.52 6.84 -29.17
N VAL A 169 33.40 5.87 -29.14
CA VAL A 169 33.24 4.62 -28.42
C VAL A 169 33.12 4.97 -26.93
N ALA A 170 31.88 5.12 -26.47
CA ALA A 170 31.60 5.10 -25.05
C ALA A 170 31.91 3.70 -24.55
N GLY A 171 32.94 3.58 -23.73
CA GLY A 171 33.30 2.34 -23.07
C GLY A 171 32.11 1.79 -22.29
N SER A 172 31.52 0.73 -22.80
CA SER A 172 30.55 -0.09 -22.07
C SER A 172 31.32 -0.87 -20.99
N GLY A 173 31.55 -0.23 -19.88
CA GLY A 173 31.89 -0.93 -18.63
C GLY A 173 30.65 -1.68 -18.16
N ASN A 174 30.49 -2.89 -18.68
CA ASN A 174 29.49 -3.82 -18.17
C ASN A 174 29.83 -4.16 -16.72
N PRO A 175 28.94 -3.97 -15.72
CA PRO A 175 29.25 -4.41 -14.36
C PRO A 175 29.32 -5.92 -14.35
N THR A 176 30.52 -6.44 -14.11
CA THR A 176 30.76 -7.86 -13.81
C THR A 176 30.24 -8.16 -12.41
N ALA A 177 28.94 -8.32 -12.28
CA ALA A 177 28.28 -9.03 -11.19
C ALA A 177 27.72 -10.31 -11.76
N GLY A 178 27.77 -11.41 -11.00
CA GLY A 178 27.42 -12.78 -11.39
C GLY A 178 26.30 -12.88 -12.42
N SER A 179 26.39 -13.81 -13.33
CA SER A 179 25.71 -13.97 -14.62
C SER A 179 24.17 -14.02 -14.62
N GLY A 180 23.49 -13.08 -13.99
CA GLY A 180 22.01 -13.03 -13.97
C GLY A 180 21.44 -11.63 -13.75
N ASN A 181 20.25 -11.39 -14.33
CA ASN A 181 19.49 -10.18 -14.06
C ASN A 181 19.09 -10.11 -12.57
N PRO A 182 19.22 -8.95 -11.89
CA PRO A 182 18.84 -8.83 -10.49
C PRO A 182 17.36 -9.13 -10.28
N VAL A 183 17.05 -10.00 -9.31
CA VAL A 183 15.66 -10.31 -8.90
C VAL A 183 15.13 -9.30 -7.90
N ALA A 184 16.04 -8.56 -7.25
CA ALA A 184 15.72 -7.50 -6.31
C ALA A 184 16.70 -6.33 -6.45
N VAL A 185 16.21 -5.12 -6.25
CA VAL A 185 17.00 -3.89 -6.14
C VAL A 185 16.57 -3.18 -4.87
N VAL A 186 17.51 -2.83 -4.03
CA VAL A 186 17.35 -1.94 -2.90
C VAL A 186 18.09 -0.66 -3.22
N LEU A 187 17.37 0.45 -3.31
CA LEU A 187 17.92 1.79 -3.49
C LEU A 187 17.86 2.53 -2.16
N ASP A 188 18.98 2.73 -1.52
CA ASP A 188 19.07 3.56 -0.32
C ASP A 188 19.12 5.04 -0.72
N ALA A 189 18.02 5.74 -0.47
CA ALA A 189 17.83 7.16 -0.67
C ALA A 189 17.56 7.90 0.66
N THR A 190 17.93 7.29 1.79
CA THR A 190 17.72 7.90 3.12
C THR A 190 18.55 9.15 3.33
N GLY A 191 19.66 9.28 2.61
CA GLY A 191 20.54 10.45 2.62
C GLY A 191 20.11 11.58 1.69
N VAL A 192 19.03 11.44 0.94
CA VAL A 192 18.54 12.50 0.04
C VAL A 192 17.90 13.62 0.86
N ARG A 193 18.49 14.84 0.77
CA ARG A 193 18.07 16.01 1.57
C ARG A 193 17.73 17.25 0.74
N ASP A 194 18.08 17.26 -0.54
CA ASP A 194 17.89 18.37 -1.47
C ASP A 194 17.63 17.83 -2.89
N VAL A 195 17.37 18.74 -3.83
CA VAL A 195 17.07 18.40 -5.23
C VAL A 195 18.29 17.84 -5.95
N GLU A 196 19.49 18.29 -5.59
CA GLU A 196 20.76 17.84 -6.16
C GLU A 196 20.97 16.35 -5.83
N THR A 197 20.82 15.97 -4.57
CA THR A 197 20.91 14.56 -4.15
C THR A 197 19.72 13.73 -4.63
N LEU A 198 18.53 14.32 -4.84
CA LEU A 198 17.41 13.63 -5.46
C LEU A 198 17.72 13.19 -6.89
N ALA A 199 18.54 13.95 -7.64
CA ALA A 199 18.98 13.56 -8.98
C ALA A 199 19.79 12.25 -8.99
N GLU A 200 20.47 11.91 -7.88
CA GLU A 200 21.22 10.68 -7.75
C GLU A 200 20.33 9.43 -7.75
N VAL A 201 19.06 9.55 -7.35
CA VAL A 201 18.04 8.47 -7.46
C VAL A 201 17.91 8.02 -8.90
N HIS A 202 17.83 8.97 -9.84
CA HIS A 202 17.81 8.66 -11.27
C HIS A 202 19.15 8.06 -11.72
N ALA A 203 20.26 8.67 -11.37
CA ALA A 203 21.59 8.22 -11.78
C ALA A 203 21.88 6.78 -11.31
N ALA A 204 21.46 6.41 -10.09
CA ALA A 204 21.66 5.08 -9.53
C ALA A 204 20.74 4.02 -10.20
N LEU A 205 19.47 4.33 -10.43
CA LEU A 205 18.49 3.32 -10.85
C LEU A 205 18.36 3.19 -12.38
N HIS A 206 18.51 4.29 -13.13
CA HIS A 206 18.33 4.31 -14.59
C HIS A 206 19.16 3.25 -15.34
N PRO A 207 20.45 3.01 -15.03
CA PRO A 207 21.26 2.02 -15.74
C PRO A 207 20.78 0.58 -15.55
N VAL A 208 20.12 0.30 -14.41
CA VAL A 208 19.79 -1.08 -13.97
C VAL A 208 18.32 -1.43 -14.06
N VAL A 209 17.41 -0.46 -14.12
CA VAL A 209 15.97 -0.70 -14.02
C VAL A 209 15.43 -1.66 -15.09
N ARG A 210 16.00 -1.62 -16.31
CA ARG A 210 15.62 -2.52 -17.42
C ARG A 210 16.06 -3.97 -17.19
N SER A 211 17.17 -4.17 -16.49
CA SER A 211 17.74 -5.50 -16.22
C SER A 211 17.02 -6.24 -15.08
N VAL A 212 16.19 -5.56 -14.26
CA VAL A 212 15.44 -6.22 -13.20
C VAL A 212 14.61 -7.36 -13.79
N ALA A 213 14.72 -8.55 -13.19
CA ALA A 213 14.03 -9.75 -13.66
C ALA A 213 12.51 -9.61 -13.67
N ALA A 214 11.79 -10.41 -14.45
CA ALA A 214 10.33 -10.48 -14.35
C ALA A 214 9.91 -10.91 -12.93
N SER A 215 8.84 -10.31 -12.41
CA SER A 215 8.40 -10.46 -11.02
C SER A 215 9.46 -10.04 -9.99
N GLY A 216 10.43 -9.21 -10.36
CA GLY A 216 11.44 -8.68 -9.45
C GLY A 216 10.89 -7.62 -8.50
N ARG A 217 11.67 -7.26 -7.49
CA ARG A 217 11.33 -6.30 -6.44
C ARG A 217 12.26 -5.09 -6.50
N VAL A 218 11.67 -3.90 -6.45
CA VAL A 218 12.41 -2.67 -6.21
C VAL A 218 11.93 -2.08 -4.89
N VAL A 219 12.82 -1.88 -3.96
CA VAL A 219 12.54 -1.25 -2.68
C VAL A 219 13.38 0.01 -2.60
N VAL A 220 12.72 1.15 -2.54
CA VAL A 220 13.34 2.44 -2.27
C VAL A 220 13.31 2.65 -0.76
N LEU A 221 14.44 2.95 -0.17
CA LEU A 221 14.54 3.32 1.23
C LEU A 221 14.55 4.84 1.34
N GLY A 222 13.73 5.38 2.21
CA GLY A 222 13.66 6.81 2.51
C GLY A 222 13.78 7.07 4.01
N ALA A 223 14.12 8.29 4.37
CA ALA A 223 14.04 8.78 5.74
C ALA A 223 12.59 9.21 6.06
N PRO A 224 12.19 9.24 7.34
CA PRO A 224 10.99 9.97 7.76
C PRO A 224 11.05 11.43 7.32
N LEU A 225 9.88 12.02 7.13
CA LEU A 225 9.80 13.46 6.81
C LEU A 225 10.19 14.27 8.06
N ASP A 226 11.14 15.17 7.89
CA ASP A 226 11.58 16.06 8.97
C ASP A 226 10.66 17.30 9.01
N PRO A 227 9.88 17.51 10.07
CA PRO A 227 8.98 18.66 10.16
C PRO A 227 9.74 19.98 10.29
N ASP A 228 11.01 19.94 10.70
CA ASP A 228 11.83 21.13 10.90
C ASP A 228 12.71 21.46 9.67
N ASP A 229 12.81 20.53 8.70
CA ASP A 229 13.51 20.71 7.43
C ASP A 229 12.59 20.46 6.23
N HIS A 230 11.95 21.54 5.75
CA HIS A 230 11.00 21.45 4.63
C HIS A 230 11.65 21.06 3.30
N HIS A 231 12.96 21.28 3.10
CA HIS A 231 13.70 20.80 1.92
C HIS A 231 13.84 19.28 1.95
N GLN A 232 14.30 18.72 3.08
CA GLN A 232 14.38 17.29 3.30
C GLN A 232 12.98 16.66 3.17
N ALA A 233 11.97 17.23 3.84
CA ALA A 233 10.59 16.72 3.77
C ALA A 233 10.07 16.70 2.33
N ALA A 234 10.32 17.75 1.54
CA ALA A 234 9.87 17.84 0.15
C ALA A 234 10.50 16.75 -0.73
N VAL A 235 11.81 16.53 -0.63
CA VAL A 235 12.51 15.55 -1.46
C VAL A 235 12.27 14.11 -1.00
N GLN A 236 12.12 13.87 0.30
CA GLN A 236 11.71 12.56 0.80
C GLN A 236 10.24 12.25 0.43
N GLN A 237 9.37 13.26 0.37
CA GLN A 237 8.01 13.11 -0.17
C GLN A 237 8.04 12.85 -1.68
N ALA A 238 8.97 13.45 -2.43
CA ALA A 238 9.14 13.20 -3.87
C ALA A 238 9.45 11.72 -4.18
N LEU A 239 10.15 11.00 -3.27
CA LEU A 239 10.39 9.56 -3.41
C LEU A 239 9.08 8.74 -3.45
N GLU A 240 8.01 9.21 -2.82
CA GLU A 240 6.69 8.57 -2.89
C GLU A 240 6.10 8.69 -4.30
N GLY A 241 6.13 9.89 -4.88
CA GLY A 241 5.71 10.14 -6.26
C GLY A 241 6.52 9.32 -7.26
N PHE A 242 7.85 9.28 -7.08
CA PHE A 242 8.76 8.47 -7.87
C PHE A 242 8.42 6.97 -7.79
N THR A 243 8.27 6.42 -6.58
CA THR A 243 7.93 5.02 -6.34
C THR A 243 6.62 4.63 -7.01
N ARG A 244 5.59 5.47 -6.86
CA ARG A 244 4.27 5.23 -7.46
C ARG A 244 4.31 5.29 -8.99
N SER A 245 5.06 6.22 -9.56
CA SER A 245 5.23 6.35 -11.01
C SER A 245 6.00 5.18 -11.59
N LEU A 246 7.15 4.85 -11.00
CA LEU A 246 7.96 3.71 -11.42
C LEU A 246 7.18 2.39 -11.34
N GLY A 247 6.39 2.20 -10.27
CA GLY A 247 5.56 0.99 -10.12
C GLY A 247 4.51 0.83 -11.22
N LYS A 248 4.04 1.93 -11.84
CA LYS A 248 3.09 1.90 -12.96
C LYS A 248 3.77 1.61 -14.30
N GLU A 249 5.01 2.04 -14.48
CA GLU A 249 5.72 1.91 -15.77
C GLU A 249 6.66 0.70 -15.87
N ILE A 250 7.15 0.17 -14.75
CA ILE A 250 8.20 -0.86 -14.76
C ILE A 250 7.74 -2.21 -15.39
N GLY A 251 6.46 -2.53 -15.31
CA GLY A 251 5.82 -3.69 -15.96
C GLY A 251 6.37 -5.06 -15.58
N ARG A 252 6.04 -6.07 -16.36
CA ARG A 252 6.53 -7.47 -16.24
C ARG A 252 6.32 -8.11 -14.86
N GLY A 253 5.27 -7.72 -14.13
CA GLY A 253 4.97 -8.22 -12.79
C GLY A 253 5.92 -7.76 -11.70
N ARG A 254 6.77 -6.76 -11.97
CA ARG A 254 7.67 -6.15 -10.99
C ARG A 254 6.88 -5.27 -10.03
N THR A 255 7.35 -5.17 -8.79
CA THR A 255 6.76 -4.27 -7.79
C THR A 255 7.78 -3.25 -7.33
N VAL A 256 7.28 -2.06 -6.97
CA VAL A 256 8.10 -0.95 -6.46
C VAL A 256 7.43 -0.42 -5.19
N ASN A 257 8.16 -0.38 -4.08
CA ASN A 257 7.64 0.12 -2.81
C ASN A 257 8.67 1.05 -2.16
N LEU A 258 8.17 1.99 -1.36
CA LEU A 258 8.97 2.88 -0.51
C LEU A 258 8.90 2.38 0.93
N LEU A 259 10.05 2.28 1.57
CA LEU A 259 10.16 1.98 3.00
C LEU A 259 10.87 3.15 3.68
N ARG A 260 10.17 3.88 4.55
CA ARG A 260 10.75 4.90 5.40
C ARG A 260 11.23 4.27 6.70
N LEU A 261 12.50 4.49 7.04
CA LEU A 261 13.12 3.87 8.20
C LEU A 261 14.21 4.77 8.80
N THR A 262 14.45 4.56 10.09
CA THR A 262 15.58 5.15 10.84
C THR A 262 16.57 4.09 11.29
N ASP A 263 16.15 2.82 11.32
CA ASP A 263 16.94 1.69 11.82
C ASP A 263 16.76 0.48 10.90
N ALA A 264 17.84 0.00 10.33
CA ALA A 264 17.83 -1.12 9.40
C ALA A 264 17.39 -2.43 10.07
N ALA A 265 17.81 -2.68 11.32
CA ALA A 265 17.44 -3.90 12.05
C ALA A 265 15.95 -3.93 12.44
N ALA A 266 15.38 -2.78 12.80
CA ALA A 266 13.94 -2.67 13.06
C ALA A 266 13.10 -2.91 11.78
N ALA A 267 13.66 -2.59 10.61
CA ALA A 267 13.02 -2.78 9.32
C ALA A 267 13.22 -4.18 8.70
N GLU A 268 13.98 -5.09 9.34
CA GLU A 268 14.34 -6.40 8.75
C GLU A 268 13.11 -7.20 8.31
N SER A 269 12.07 -7.30 9.13
CA SER A 269 10.83 -8.02 8.78
C SER A 269 10.19 -7.46 7.52
N THR A 270 10.13 -6.14 7.40
CA THR A 270 9.55 -5.46 6.23
C THR A 270 10.40 -5.68 4.98
N LEU A 271 11.73 -5.59 5.10
CA LEU A 271 12.64 -5.87 3.99
C LEU A 271 12.53 -7.32 3.53
N ARG A 272 12.51 -8.28 4.45
CA ARG A 272 12.30 -9.70 4.11
C ARG A 272 10.96 -9.93 3.40
N PHE A 273 9.90 -9.27 3.83
CA PHE A 273 8.59 -9.35 3.16
C PHE A 273 8.63 -8.73 1.77
N LEU A 274 9.08 -7.48 1.64
CA LEU A 274 9.08 -6.75 0.37
C LEU A 274 10.02 -7.37 -0.68
N LEU A 275 11.11 -7.99 -0.26
CA LEU A 275 12.11 -8.65 -1.12
C LEU A 275 11.81 -10.13 -1.40
N SER A 276 10.62 -10.62 -1.03
CA SER A 276 10.22 -12.02 -1.18
C SER A 276 9.03 -12.20 -2.15
N PRO A 277 8.71 -13.45 -2.53
CA PRO A 277 7.49 -13.75 -3.28
C PRO A 277 6.20 -13.45 -2.52
N LYS A 278 6.23 -13.31 -1.18
CA LYS A 278 5.08 -12.99 -0.31
C LYS A 278 4.45 -11.64 -0.65
N SER A 279 5.24 -10.67 -1.15
CA SER A 279 4.77 -9.32 -1.53
C SER A 279 4.36 -9.19 -3.01
N ALA A 280 4.06 -10.28 -3.70
CA ALA A 280 3.84 -10.31 -5.16
C ALA A 280 2.74 -9.35 -5.66
N TYR A 281 1.79 -8.99 -4.82
CA TYR A 281 0.67 -8.12 -5.18
C TYR A 281 0.68 -6.77 -4.40
N VAL A 282 1.79 -6.46 -3.73
CA VAL A 282 2.03 -5.20 -3.01
C VAL A 282 2.97 -4.33 -3.83
N SER A 283 2.47 -3.23 -4.39
CA SER A 283 3.24 -2.28 -5.19
C SER A 283 2.70 -0.86 -5.02
N GLY A 284 3.56 0.14 -5.13
CA GLY A 284 3.24 1.54 -4.97
C GLY A 284 2.91 1.92 -3.52
N GLN A 285 3.33 1.11 -2.54
CA GLN A 285 3.06 1.35 -1.13
C GLN A 285 4.20 2.10 -0.48
N VAL A 286 3.83 2.93 0.49
CA VAL A 286 4.73 3.54 1.46
C VAL A 286 4.51 2.81 2.77
N VAL A 287 5.57 2.24 3.31
CA VAL A 287 5.59 1.62 4.64
C VAL A 287 6.53 2.43 5.51
N GLU A 288 6.10 2.78 6.69
CA GLU A 288 6.91 3.48 7.67
C GLU A 288 7.21 2.55 8.84
N THR A 289 8.46 2.53 9.27
CA THR A 289 8.90 1.76 10.43
C THR A 289 9.44 2.68 11.51
N SER A 290 9.04 2.42 12.75
CA SER A 290 9.67 3.02 13.91
C SER A 290 11.04 2.37 14.16
N GLY A 291 11.83 2.92 15.09
CA GLY A 291 13.09 2.31 15.52
C GLY A 291 12.91 1.12 16.49
N GLN A 292 11.68 0.67 16.75
CA GLN A 292 11.43 -0.44 17.67
C GLN A 292 11.87 -1.77 17.08
N ARG A 293 12.83 -2.41 17.72
CA ARG A 293 13.29 -3.77 17.37
C ARG A 293 12.48 -4.83 18.07
N ALA A 294 12.39 -6.01 17.46
CA ALA A 294 11.81 -7.19 18.12
C ALA A 294 12.63 -7.54 19.37
N GLU A 295 11.93 -7.92 20.44
CA GLU A 295 12.55 -8.40 21.66
C GLU A 295 12.93 -9.88 21.51
N GLY A 296 14.19 -10.21 21.72
CA GLY A 296 14.71 -11.57 21.71
C GLY A 296 14.91 -12.18 20.30
N PRO A 297 15.30 -13.46 20.26
CA PRO A 297 15.55 -14.19 19.01
C PRO A 297 14.25 -14.43 18.24
N VAL A 298 14.31 -14.27 16.93
CA VAL A 298 13.18 -14.47 16.02
C VAL A 298 13.35 -15.78 15.27
N ASP A 299 12.38 -16.69 15.40
CA ASP A 299 12.25 -17.85 14.52
C ASP A 299 11.61 -17.40 13.20
N TRP A 300 12.37 -17.40 12.12
CA TRP A 300 11.92 -16.98 10.81
C TRP A 300 11.16 -18.07 10.03
N GLU A 301 11.27 -19.32 10.46
CA GLU A 301 10.56 -20.45 9.83
C GLU A 301 9.17 -20.65 10.42
N ARG A 302 9.06 -20.54 11.76
CA ARG A 302 7.81 -20.69 12.50
C ARG A 302 7.59 -19.54 13.50
N PRO A 303 7.48 -18.30 13.00
CA PRO A 303 7.49 -17.10 13.84
C PRO A 303 6.33 -17.03 14.84
N LEU A 304 5.24 -17.75 14.59
CA LEU A 304 4.06 -17.80 15.44
C LEU A 304 3.96 -19.10 16.26
N ALA A 305 5.05 -19.88 16.35
CA ALA A 305 5.06 -21.07 17.20
C ALA A 305 4.72 -20.73 18.65
N GLY A 306 3.79 -21.49 19.25
CA GLY A 306 3.29 -21.26 20.61
C GLY A 306 2.33 -20.07 20.76
N ARG A 307 1.98 -19.39 19.69
CA ARG A 307 1.04 -18.26 19.68
C ARG A 307 -0.36 -18.70 19.25
N THR A 308 -1.37 -17.99 19.76
CA THR A 308 -2.77 -18.20 19.38
C THR A 308 -3.23 -17.05 18.48
N ALA A 309 -3.80 -17.39 17.32
CA ALA A 309 -4.35 -16.44 16.38
C ALA A 309 -5.85 -16.67 16.17
N LEU A 310 -6.65 -15.61 16.16
CA LEU A 310 -8.07 -15.66 15.85
C LEU A 310 -8.33 -14.90 14.54
N VAL A 311 -9.04 -15.53 13.61
CA VAL A 311 -9.42 -14.93 12.33
C VAL A 311 -10.95 -14.97 12.21
N THR A 312 -11.57 -13.78 12.05
CA THR A 312 -13.01 -13.66 11.83
C THR A 312 -13.37 -13.79 10.36
N GLY A 313 -14.51 -14.43 10.05
CA GLY A 313 -14.90 -14.71 8.67
C GLY A 313 -13.94 -15.68 7.98
N ALA A 314 -13.47 -16.70 8.71
CA ALA A 314 -12.37 -17.56 8.31
C ALA A 314 -12.80 -18.87 7.64
N ALA A 315 -14.11 -19.12 7.47
CA ALA A 315 -14.60 -20.34 6.83
C ALA A 315 -14.30 -20.42 5.33
N ARG A 316 -13.91 -19.32 4.69
CA ARG A 316 -13.64 -19.25 3.23
C ARG A 316 -12.88 -18.01 2.81
N GLY A 317 -12.38 -18.04 1.56
CA GLY A 317 -11.87 -16.85 0.85
C GLY A 317 -10.60 -16.27 1.48
N ILE A 318 -10.58 -14.96 1.73
CA ILE A 318 -9.43 -14.26 2.32
C ILE A 318 -9.17 -14.77 3.74
N GLY A 319 -10.22 -14.88 4.57
CA GLY A 319 -10.08 -15.34 5.96
C GLY A 319 -9.52 -16.76 6.07
N GLU A 320 -9.98 -17.68 5.22
CA GLU A 320 -9.42 -19.03 5.14
C GLU A 320 -7.93 -19.02 4.76
N ALA A 321 -7.56 -18.22 3.74
CA ALA A 321 -6.17 -18.10 3.32
C ALA A 321 -5.28 -17.48 4.42
N VAL A 322 -5.79 -16.50 5.16
CA VAL A 322 -5.11 -15.92 6.32
C VAL A 322 -4.92 -16.97 7.41
N ALA A 323 -5.97 -17.73 7.75
CA ALA A 323 -5.89 -18.82 8.72
C ALA A 323 -4.82 -19.85 8.33
N GLN A 324 -4.74 -20.21 7.03
CA GLN A 324 -3.72 -21.10 6.49
C GLN A 324 -2.30 -20.52 6.62
N ALA A 325 -2.10 -19.24 6.31
CA ALA A 325 -0.79 -18.61 6.42
C ALA A 325 -0.31 -18.54 7.88
N LEU A 326 -1.20 -18.16 8.82
CA LEU A 326 -0.86 -18.10 10.24
C LEU A 326 -0.58 -19.49 10.83
N ALA A 327 -1.34 -20.53 10.44
CA ALA A 327 -1.09 -21.91 10.86
C ALA A 327 0.24 -22.45 10.30
N ARG A 328 0.55 -22.18 9.04
CA ARG A 328 1.86 -22.50 8.42
C ARG A 328 2.99 -21.85 9.23
N ASP A 329 2.83 -20.62 9.64
CA ASP A 329 3.81 -19.85 10.43
C ASP A 329 3.86 -20.31 11.91
N GLY A 330 3.07 -21.33 12.30
CA GLY A 330 3.15 -22.03 13.58
C GLY A 330 2.07 -21.68 14.59
N ALA A 331 1.12 -20.79 14.28
CA ALA A 331 0.05 -20.41 15.20
C ALA A 331 -0.98 -21.53 15.42
N ARG A 332 -1.51 -21.63 16.65
CA ARG A 332 -2.80 -22.28 16.91
C ARG A 332 -3.91 -21.34 16.45
N VAL A 333 -4.68 -21.73 15.43
CA VAL A 333 -5.65 -20.83 14.79
C VAL A 333 -7.07 -21.11 15.25
N VAL A 334 -7.77 -20.06 15.69
CA VAL A 334 -9.21 -20.07 15.92
C VAL A 334 -9.91 -19.58 14.66
N VAL A 335 -10.64 -20.49 14.01
CA VAL A 335 -11.42 -20.22 12.80
C VAL A 335 -12.80 -19.76 13.20
N LEU A 336 -13.01 -18.43 13.28
CA LEU A 336 -14.29 -17.86 13.68
C LEU A 336 -15.14 -17.51 12.47
N ASP A 337 -16.38 -17.99 12.45
CA ASP A 337 -17.38 -17.59 11.48
C ASP A 337 -18.79 -17.65 12.08
N VAL A 338 -19.79 -17.14 11.36
CA VAL A 338 -21.20 -17.16 11.78
C VAL A 338 -21.72 -18.60 11.89
N PRO A 339 -22.77 -18.86 12.73
CA PRO A 339 -23.31 -20.22 12.91
C PRO A 339 -23.69 -20.93 11.61
N GLN A 340 -24.17 -20.19 10.61
CA GLN A 340 -24.54 -20.74 9.30
C GLN A 340 -23.32 -21.29 8.50
N ALA A 341 -22.10 -20.88 8.85
CA ALA A 341 -20.87 -21.34 8.22
C ALA A 341 -20.05 -22.29 9.11
N GLU A 342 -20.62 -22.77 10.22
CA GLU A 342 -19.93 -23.60 11.22
C GLU A 342 -19.30 -24.86 10.61
N SER A 343 -20.02 -25.57 9.74
CA SER A 343 -19.49 -26.78 9.08
C SER A 343 -18.29 -26.47 8.17
N ASP A 344 -18.30 -25.31 7.51
CA ASP A 344 -17.18 -24.88 6.69
C ASP A 344 -15.98 -24.46 7.58
N ALA A 345 -16.23 -23.75 8.68
CA ALA A 345 -15.19 -23.37 9.64
C ALA A 345 -14.53 -24.59 10.30
N ARG A 346 -15.32 -25.61 10.69
CA ARG A 346 -14.76 -26.88 11.22
C ARG A 346 -13.88 -27.58 10.21
N ARG A 347 -14.30 -27.69 8.95
CA ARG A 347 -13.45 -28.29 7.89
C ARG A 347 -12.15 -27.51 7.66
N VAL A 348 -12.18 -26.19 7.78
CA VAL A 348 -10.96 -25.38 7.72
C VAL A 348 -10.07 -25.71 8.91
N ALA A 349 -10.58 -25.68 10.14
CA ALA A 349 -9.83 -25.98 11.35
C ALA A 349 -9.19 -27.37 11.32
N GLU A 350 -9.93 -28.40 10.89
CA GLU A 350 -9.43 -29.78 10.73
C GLU A 350 -8.26 -29.84 9.74
N ARG A 351 -8.36 -29.16 8.60
CA ARG A 351 -7.26 -29.12 7.62
C ARG A 351 -6.02 -28.39 8.13
N LEU A 352 -6.19 -27.38 8.96
CA LEU A 352 -5.06 -26.64 9.53
C LEU A 352 -4.27 -27.49 10.54
N GLY A 353 -4.95 -28.36 11.29
CA GLY A 353 -4.30 -29.14 12.34
C GLY A 353 -3.73 -28.24 13.46
N GLY A 354 -2.66 -28.70 14.14
CA GLY A 354 -1.92 -27.85 15.10
C GLY A 354 -2.75 -27.31 16.27
N GLY A 355 -3.84 -27.99 16.64
CA GLY A 355 -4.74 -27.55 17.71
C GLY A 355 -5.71 -26.44 17.27
N ALA A 356 -5.84 -26.17 15.97
CA ALA A 356 -6.83 -25.24 15.45
C ALA A 356 -8.26 -25.74 15.73
N PHE A 357 -9.18 -24.83 16.00
CA PHE A 357 -10.58 -25.15 16.24
C PHE A 357 -11.51 -24.08 15.66
N ALA A 358 -12.76 -24.47 15.43
CA ALA A 358 -13.80 -23.55 14.96
C ALA A 358 -14.54 -22.92 16.15
N LEU A 359 -14.79 -21.61 16.05
CA LEU A 359 -15.64 -20.88 17.00
C LEU A 359 -16.85 -20.30 16.23
N SER A 360 -18.04 -20.83 16.53
CA SER A 360 -19.30 -20.40 15.89
C SER A 360 -19.85 -19.20 16.64
N LEU A 361 -19.78 -18.01 16.03
CA LEU A 361 -20.18 -16.76 16.67
C LEU A 361 -20.55 -15.68 15.64
N ASP A 362 -21.69 -15.03 15.87
CA ASP A 362 -22.06 -13.82 15.15
C ASP A 362 -21.34 -12.61 15.79
N MET A 363 -20.45 -11.96 15.04
CA MET A 363 -19.68 -10.82 15.51
C MET A 363 -20.54 -9.58 15.81
N THR A 364 -21.80 -9.55 15.32
CA THR A 364 -22.73 -8.45 15.63
C THR A 364 -23.34 -8.56 17.02
N SER A 365 -23.23 -9.71 17.69
CA SER A 365 -23.67 -9.91 19.07
C SER A 365 -22.94 -8.96 20.03
N ALA A 366 -23.67 -8.39 20.97
CA ALA A 366 -23.11 -7.44 21.94
C ALA A 366 -22.01 -8.07 22.82
N ASP A 367 -22.16 -9.35 23.13
CA ASP A 367 -21.27 -10.16 23.97
C ASP A 367 -20.14 -10.86 23.18
N ALA A 368 -19.97 -10.56 21.89
CA ALA A 368 -19.00 -11.27 21.04
C ALA A 368 -17.58 -11.25 21.61
N GLY A 369 -17.11 -10.09 22.09
CA GLY A 369 -15.78 -9.95 22.69
C GLY A 369 -15.64 -10.76 23.99
N GLU A 370 -16.69 -10.84 24.79
CA GLU A 370 -16.70 -11.63 26.03
C GLU A 370 -16.64 -13.13 25.75
N ARG A 371 -17.41 -13.59 24.78
CA ARG A 371 -17.43 -15.00 24.36
C ARG A 371 -16.09 -15.42 23.76
N ILE A 372 -15.42 -14.54 22.99
CA ILE A 372 -14.09 -14.79 22.48
C ILE A 372 -13.10 -14.92 23.65
N ALA A 373 -13.11 -13.98 24.60
CA ALA A 373 -12.23 -14.02 25.76
C ALA A 373 -12.46 -15.29 26.61
N ALA A 374 -13.72 -15.69 26.82
CA ALA A 374 -14.07 -16.91 27.53
C ALA A 374 -13.60 -18.20 26.81
N ALA A 375 -13.62 -18.21 25.47
CA ALA A 375 -13.13 -19.32 24.66
C ALA A 375 -11.59 -19.43 24.63
N LEU A 376 -10.88 -18.36 25.05
CA LEU A 376 -9.43 -18.25 25.02
C LEU A 376 -8.88 -17.79 26.38
N PRO A 377 -9.01 -18.61 27.43
CA PRO A 377 -8.59 -18.23 28.77
C PRO A 377 -7.08 -17.97 28.89
N ASP A 378 -6.28 -18.62 28.04
CA ASP A 378 -4.84 -18.40 27.97
C ASP A 378 -4.45 -17.13 27.20
N GLY A 379 -5.40 -16.38 26.65
CA GLY A 379 -5.18 -15.17 25.89
C GLY A 379 -4.92 -15.38 24.39
N LEU A 380 -4.83 -14.27 23.68
CA LEU A 380 -4.72 -14.16 22.22
C LEU A 380 -3.48 -13.35 21.85
N ASP A 381 -2.72 -13.81 20.87
CA ASP A 381 -1.53 -13.11 20.36
C ASP A 381 -1.81 -12.36 19.05
N VAL A 382 -2.69 -12.90 18.19
CA VAL A 382 -3.01 -12.29 16.88
C VAL A 382 -4.53 -12.26 16.70
N LEU A 383 -5.08 -11.06 16.53
CA LEU A 383 -6.47 -10.83 16.20
C LEU A 383 -6.60 -10.32 14.76
N VAL A 384 -7.27 -11.10 13.89
CA VAL A 384 -7.54 -10.67 12.51
C VAL A 384 -9.03 -10.40 12.32
N HIS A 385 -9.37 -9.13 12.18
CA HIS A 385 -10.71 -8.68 11.80
C HIS A 385 -10.86 -8.76 10.29
N ASN A 386 -11.38 -9.88 9.77
CA ASN A 386 -11.58 -10.08 8.35
C ASN A 386 -13.07 -10.24 7.98
N ALA A 387 -13.94 -10.61 8.91
CA ALA A 387 -15.38 -10.70 8.66
C ALA A 387 -15.92 -9.42 8.02
N GLY A 388 -16.76 -9.57 7.01
CA GLY A 388 -17.35 -8.43 6.33
C GLY A 388 -18.34 -8.82 5.26
N VAL A 389 -19.29 -7.92 4.99
CA VAL A 389 -20.35 -8.07 3.98
C VAL A 389 -20.40 -6.85 3.08
N THR A 390 -20.96 -7.01 1.88
CA THR A 390 -21.34 -5.92 0.98
C THR A 390 -22.85 -5.94 0.74
N ARG A 391 -23.46 -4.77 0.57
CA ARG A 391 -24.87 -4.59 0.20
C ARG A 391 -24.96 -3.43 -0.77
N ASP A 392 -24.43 -3.66 -1.97
CA ASP A 392 -24.20 -2.62 -2.96
C ASP A 392 -25.50 -2.04 -3.49
N ARG A 393 -25.62 -0.71 -3.46
CA ARG A 393 -26.70 0.09 -4.02
C ARG A 393 -26.27 1.56 -4.09
N ARG A 394 -26.70 2.31 -5.08
CA ARG A 394 -26.54 3.78 -5.05
C ARG A 394 -27.27 4.36 -3.85
N LEU A 395 -26.71 5.36 -3.20
CA LEU A 395 -27.23 5.94 -1.96
C LEU A 395 -28.71 6.35 -2.08
N VAL A 396 -29.09 6.95 -3.21
CA VAL A 396 -30.45 7.38 -3.49
C VAL A 396 -31.49 6.22 -3.43
N ASN A 397 -31.04 4.98 -3.63
CA ASN A 397 -31.90 3.78 -3.63
C ASN A 397 -31.50 2.79 -2.52
N MET A 398 -30.70 3.21 -1.53
CA MET A 398 -30.19 2.32 -0.48
C MET A 398 -31.13 2.31 0.72
N PRO A 399 -31.79 1.20 1.03
CA PRO A 399 -32.57 1.09 2.25
C PRO A 399 -31.72 1.22 3.51
N ALA A 400 -32.27 1.80 4.57
CA ALA A 400 -31.60 2.00 5.85
C ALA A 400 -31.06 0.69 6.44
N GLU A 401 -31.79 -0.41 6.31
CA GLU A 401 -31.41 -1.73 6.81
C GLU A 401 -30.14 -2.27 6.12
N ARG A 402 -29.97 -2.01 4.81
CA ARG A 402 -28.76 -2.38 4.08
C ARG A 402 -27.56 -1.54 4.50
N TRP A 403 -27.81 -0.27 4.80
CA TRP A 403 -26.81 0.63 5.33
C TRP A 403 -26.33 0.14 6.71
N SER A 404 -27.24 -0.01 7.66
CA SER A 404 -26.95 -0.42 9.03
C SER A 404 -26.27 -1.78 9.08
N GLN A 405 -26.77 -2.79 8.34
CA GLN A 405 -26.20 -4.12 8.31
C GLN A 405 -24.71 -4.12 7.93
N VAL A 406 -24.30 -3.29 6.95
CA VAL A 406 -22.90 -3.21 6.55
C VAL A 406 -22.06 -2.53 7.62
N LEU A 407 -22.56 -1.46 8.24
CA LEU A 407 -21.85 -0.78 9.33
C LEU A 407 -21.72 -1.67 10.56
N ASP A 408 -22.77 -2.40 10.92
CA ASP A 408 -22.78 -3.28 12.10
C ASP A 408 -21.74 -4.40 11.96
N VAL A 409 -21.73 -5.08 10.80
CA VAL A 409 -20.80 -6.19 10.57
C VAL A 409 -19.36 -5.71 10.34
N ASN A 410 -19.16 -4.66 9.52
CA ASN A 410 -17.83 -4.31 9.03
C ASN A 410 -17.08 -3.33 9.95
N LEU A 411 -17.79 -2.59 10.80
CA LEU A 411 -17.18 -1.54 11.62
C LEU A 411 -17.57 -1.66 13.10
N ALA A 412 -18.87 -1.62 13.43
CA ALA A 412 -19.30 -1.59 14.83
C ALA A 412 -18.88 -2.85 15.59
N SER A 413 -18.97 -4.03 14.96
CA SER A 413 -18.50 -5.28 15.56
C SER A 413 -16.99 -5.28 15.83
N VAL A 414 -16.21 -4.70 14.89
CA VAL A 414 -14.75 -4.59 15.04
C VAL A 414 -14.41 -3.69 16.23
N LEU A 415 -15.05 -2.52 16.33
CA LEU A 415 -14.84 -1.59 17.43
C LEU A 415 -15.16 -2.26 18.77
N ARG A 416 -16.38 -2.78 18.95
CA ARG A 416 -16.82 -3.42 20.19
C ARG A 416 -15.93 -4.59 20.63
N THR A 417 -15.60 -5.47 19.67
CA THR A 417 -14.76 -6.65 19.99
C THR A 417 -13.36 -6.23 20.37
N THR A 418 -12.76 -5.26 19.66
CA THR A 418 -11.42 -4.75 19.97
C THR A 418 -11.41 -4.13 21.38
N ASP A 419 -12.36 -3.26 21.68
CA ASP A 419 -12.47 -2.59 22.97
C ASP A 419 -12.64 -3.61 24.13
N ALA A 420 -13.52 -4.60 23.95
CA ALA A 420 -13.76 -5.65 24.94
C ALA A 420 -12.52 -6.50 25.20
N LEU A 421 -11.78 -6.91 24.14
CA LEU A 421 -10.60 -7.75 24.28
C LEU A 421 -9.40 -6.98 24.89
N LEU A 422 -9.23 -5.70 24.57
CA LEU A 422 -8.21 -4.85 25.19
C LEU A 422 -8.53 -4.57 26.65
N ALA A 423 -9.78 -4.21 26.97
CA ALA A 423 -10.21 -3.93 28.34
C ALA A 423 -10.07 -5.15 29.26
N LYS A 424 -10.29 -6.36 28.74
CA LYS A 424 -10.13 -7.62 29.49
C LYS A 424 -8.68 -8.10 29.58
N GLY A 425 -7.72 -7.45 28.90
CA GLY A 425 -6.35 -7.94 28.79
C GLY A 425 -6.26 -9.29 28.05
N ALA A 426 -7.25 -9.64 27.24
CA ALA A 426 -7.27 -10.89 26.50
C ALA A 426 -6.25 -10.92 25.34
N LEU A 427 -5.83 -9.75 24.83
CA LEU A 427 -4.68 -9.62 23.94
C LEU A 427 -3.40 -9.49 24.75
N ARG A 428 -2.47 -10.42 24.54
CA ARG A 428 -1.19 -10.44 25.26
C ARG A 428 -0.27 -9.28 24.84
N PRO A 429 0.62 -8.80 25.74
CA PRO A 429 1.72 -7.91 25.33
C PRO A 429 2.53 -8.53 24.19
N GLY A 430 2.94 -7.70 23.23
CA GLY A 430 3.54 -8.17 21.98
C GLY A 430 2.50 -8.69 20.98
N GLY A 431 1.21 -8.52 21.24
CA GLY A 431 0.11 -8.94 20.39
C GLY A 431 -0.03 -8.08 19.12
N ARG A 432 -0.83 -8.57 18.19
CA ARG A 432 -1.07 -7.97 16.87
C ARG A 432 -2.55 -7.91 16.54
N ILE A 433 -3.04 -6.74 16.15
CA ILE A 433 -4.35 -6.58 15.54
C ILE A 433 -4.15 -6.25 14.07
N VAL A 434 -4.72 -7.05 13.17
CA VAL A 434 -4.74 -6.77 11.74
C VAL A 434 -6.18 -6.74 11.26
N ALA A 435 -6.62 -5.57 10.76
CA ALA A 435 -7.97 -5.39 10.26
C ALA A 435 -8.03 -5.38 8.73
N THR A 436 -9.12 -5.87 8.16
CA THR A 436 -9.34 -5.83 6.72
C THR A 436 -10.15 -4.58 6.34
N ALA A 437 -9.44 -3.56 5.84
CA ALA A 437 -10.00 -2.39 5.15
C ALA A 437 -10.36 -2.75 3.69
N SER A 438 -10.29 -1.81 2.76
CA SER A 438 -10.47 -2.01 1.32
C SER A 438 -10.00 -0.78 0.55
N ILE A 439 -9.57 -0.96 -0.70
CA ILE A 439 -9.35 0.18 -1.60
C ILE A 439 -10.63 0.99 -1.81
N ALA A 440 -11.82 0.38 -1.70
CA ALA A 440 -13.09 1.08 -1.76
C ALA A 440 -13.30 2.07 -0.59
N GLY A 441 -12.68 1.82 0.56
CA GLY A 441 -12.66 2.75 1.68
C GLY A 441 -11.66 3.90 1.49
N LEU A 442 -10.62 3.70 0.68
CA LEU A 442 -9.57 4.70 0.46
C LEU A 442 -9.85 5.59 -0.76
N ALA A 443 -10.35 5.01 -1.85
CA ALA A 443 -10.56 5.69 -3.12
C ALA A 443 -12.04 5.93 -3.46
N GLY A 444 -12.96 5.29 -2.71
CA GLY A 444 -14.39 5.27 -3.04
C GLY A 444 -14.73 4.27 -4.16
N ASN A 445 -15.99 3.85 -4.21
CA ASN A 445 -16.53 3.07 -5.31
C ASN A 445 -18.04 3.36 -5.45
N ALA A 446 -18.48 3.66 -6.67
CA ALA A 446 -19.88 3.97 -6.94
C ALA A 446 -20.81 2.79 -6.56
N GLY A 447 -21.89 3.08 -5.84
CA GLY A 447 -22.82 2.07 -5.34
C GLY A 447 -22.39 1.35 -4.05
N GLN A 448 -21.31 1.78 -3.41
CA GLN A 448 -20.75 1.19 -2.20
C GLN A 448 -20.56 2.23 -1.08
N THR A 449 -21.45 3.20 -0.94
CA THR A 449 -21.30 4.26 0.07
C THR A 449 -21.25 3.72 1.49
N ASN A 450 -22.08 2.73 1.85
CA ASN A 450 -22.07 2.02 3.13
C ASN A 450 -20.79 1.22 3.33
N TYR A 451 -20.37 0.44 2.33
CA TYR A 451 -19.17 -0.37 2.37
C TYR A 451 -17.91 0.51 2.43
N GLY A 452 -17.85 1.55 1.57
CA GLY A 452 -16.76 2.52 1.57
C GLY A 452 -16.62 3.21 2.93
N ALA A 453 -17.74 3.68 3.50
CA ALA A 453 -17.76 4.29 4.85
C ALA A 453 -17.24 3.33 5.92
N SER A 454 -17.73 2.06 5.93
CA SER A 454 -17.28 1.05 6.89
C SER A 454 -15.77 0.76 6.79
N LYS A 455 -15.24 0.64 5.57
CA LYS A 455 -13.82 0.30 5.34
C LYS A 455 -12.89 1.49 5.52
N ALA A 456 -13.36 2.72 5.27
CA ALA A 456 -12.65 3.94 5.68
C ALA A 456 -12.61 4.07 7.21
N GLY A 457 -13.70 3.71 7.91
CA GLY A 457 -13.76 3.66 9.36
C GLY A 457 -12.68 2.74 9.96
N ILE A 458 -12.40 1.59 9.35
CA ILE A 458 -11.29 0.71 9.75
C ILE A 458 -9.94 1.43 9.63
N ALA A 459 -9.70 2.19 8.56
CA ALA A 459 -8.45 2.96 8.42
C ALA A 459 -8.34 4.04 9.50
N GLY A 460 -9.45 4.69 9.86
CA GLY A 460 -9.52 5.64 10.96
C GLY A 460 -9.24 5.00 12.32
N LEU A 461 -9.84 3.82 12.58
CA LEU A 461 -9.58 3.04 13.80
C LEU A 461 -8.09 2.73 13.94
N VAL A 462 -7.46 2.20 12.89
CA VAL A 462 -6.04 1.83 12.90
C VAL A 462 -5.17 3.02 13.28
N ARG A 463 -5.36 4.17 12.61
CA ARG A 463 -4.57 5.38 12.87
C ARG A 463 -4.72 5.91 14.30
N ALA A 464 -5.95 5.88 14.84
CA ALA A 464 -6.24 6.40 16.17
C ALA A 464 -5.87 5.42 17.29
N LEU A 465 -6.08 4.11 17.08
CA LEU A 465 -5.86 3.10 18.10
C LEU A 465 -4.40 2.67 18.21
N ALA A 466 -3.65 2.64 17.10
CA ALA A 466 -2.30 2.10 17.06
C ALA A 466 -1.34 2.68 18.12
N PRO A 467 -1.19 4.02 18.28
CA PRO A 467 -0.31 4.57 19.31
C PRO A 467 -0.80 4.25 20.72
N ARG A 468 -2.12 4.23 20.94
CA ARG A 468 -2.72 3.96 22.25
C ARG A 468 -2.62 2.49 22.66
N ALA A 469 -2.88 1.57 21.72
CA ALA A 469 -2.78 0.13 21.96
C ALA A 469 -1.31 -0.28 22.21
N LEU A 470 -0.37 0.33 21.49
CA LEU A 470 1.05 0.09 21.71
C LEU A 470 1.49 0.58 23.09
N ALA A 471 1.13 1.82 23.47
CA ALA A 471 1.53 2.39 24.76
C ALA A 471 0.84 1.71 25.96
N GLY A 472 -0.46 1.40 25.84
CA GLY A 472 -1.24 0.86 26.96
C GLY A 472 -1.22 -0.65 27.11
N HIS A 473 -0.98 -1.39 26.01
CA HIS A 473 -1.11 -2.85 25.98
C HIS A 473 0.07 -3.57 25.29
N GLY A 474 1.05 -2.85 24.74
CA GLY A 474 2.12 -3.43 23.94
C GLY A 474 1.66 -4.10 22.63
N VAL A 475 0.50 -3.68 22.09
CA VAL A 475 -0.16 -4.28 20.93
C VAL A 475 -0.05 -3.36 19.73
N THR A 476 0.41 -3.88 18.57
CA THR A 476 0.37 -3.13 17.32
C THR A 476 -0.96 -3.30 16.60
N VAL A 477 -1.40 -2.26 15.90
CA VAL A 477 -2.67 -2.25 15.15
C VAL A 477 -2.41 -1.77 13.72
N ASN A 478 -2.68 -2.65 12.76
CA ASN A 478 -2.49 -2.37 11.34
C ASN A 478 -3.69 -2.83 10.52
N ALA A 479 -3.77 -2.46 9.26
CA ALA A 479 -4.76 -2.97 8.33
C ALA A 479 -4.15 -3.35 6.99
N VAL A 480 -4.78 -4.34 6.35
CA VAL A 480 -4.64 -4.62 4.92
C VAL A 480 -5.81 -4.01 4.17
N ALA A 481 -5.59 -3.42 3.00
CA ALA A 481 -6.64 -2.88 2.14
C ALA A 481 -6.62 -3.61 0.79
N PRO A 482 -7.36 -4.74 0.67
CA PRO A 482 -7.42 -5.50 -0.57
C PRO A 482 -8.03 -4.69 -1.71
N GLY A 483 -7.49 -4.89 -2.92
CA GLY A 483 -8.10 -4.46 -4.17
C GLY A 483 -9.05 -5.51 -4.72
N PHE A 484 -9.02 -5.72 -6.05
CA PHE A 484 -9.77 -6.79 -6.67
C PHE A 484 -9.08 -8.15 -6.40
N ILE A 485 -9.67 -8.95 -5.51
CA ILE A 485 -9.16 -10.28 -5.12
C ILE A 485 -10.12 -11.35 -5.63
N GLU A 486 -9.58 -12.39 -6.26
CA GLU A 486 -10.32 -13.53 -6.80
C GLU A 486 -10.93 -14.38 -5.68
N THR A 487 -12.20 -14.16 -5.37
CA THR A 487 -12.96 -14.89 -4.36
C THR A 487 -14.33 -15.29 -4.92
N ARG A 488 -15.11 -16.06 -4.16
CA ARG A 488 -16.51 -16.33 -4.51
C ARG A 488 -17.33 -15.04 -4.62
N MET A 489 -17.04 -14.04 -3.80
CA MET A 489 -17.72 -12.74 -3.83
C MET A 489 -17.48 -12.01 -5.16
N THR A 490 -16.24 -11.94 -5.63
CA THR A 490 -15.89 -11.29 -6.90
C THR A 490 -16.30 -12.12 -8.13
N ALA A 491 -16.45 -13.44 -7.98
CA ALA A 491 -16.95 -14.31 -9.04
C ALA A 491 -18.42 -14.02 -9.40
N ALA A 492 -19.20 -13.49 -8.47
CA ALA A 492 -20.59 -13.09 -8.69
C ALA A 492 -20.74 -11.75 -9.44
N VAL A 493 -19.65 -10.98 -9.60
CA VAL A 493 -19.64 -9.69 -10.33
C VAL A 493 -19.78 -9.94 -11.83
N PRO A 494 -20.59 -9.15 -12.57
CA PRO A 494 -20.73 -9.27 -14.01
C PRO A 494 -19.39 -9.26 -14.74
N LEU A 495 -19.28 -10.05 -15.83
CA LEU A 495 -18.01 -10.34 -16.51
C LEU A 495 -17.22 -9.08 -16.85
N PHE A 496 -17.85 -8.08 -17.48
CA PHE A 496 -17.14 -6.86 -17.91
C PHE A 496 -16.56 -6.06 -16.73
N ILE A 497 -17.35 -5.91 -15.64
CA ILE A 497 -16.90 -5.22 -14.43
C ILE A 497 -15.78 -6.00 -13.76
N ARG A 498 -15.86 -7.33 -13.75
CA ARG A 498 -14.84 -8.22 -13.20
C ARG A 498 -13.54 -8.11 -13.98
N GLU A 499 -13.60 -8.14 -15.32
CA GLU A 499 -12.39 -7.98 -16.16
C GLU A 499 -11.79 -6.57 -16.00
N ALA A 500 -12.60 -5.52 -15.92
CA ALA A 500 -12.13 -4.18 -15.59
C ALA A 500 -11.41 -4.17 -14.24
N GLY A 501 -12.02 -4.71 -13.19
CA GLY A 501 -11.41 -4.81 -11.85
C GLY A 501 -10.08 -5.55 -11.84
N ARG A 502 -9.95 -6.62 -12.65
CA ARG A 502 -8.69 -7.36 -12.83
C ARG A 502 -7.60 -6.55 -13.49
N ARG A 503 -7.94 -5.67 -14.45
CA ARG A 503 -6.97 -4.97 -15.30
C ARG A 503 -6.63 -3.56 -14.82
N MET A 504 -7.45 -2.99 -13.94
CA MET A 504 -7.25 -1.62 -13.44
C MET A 504 -6.21 -1.53 -12.31
N ASN A 505 -5.07 -2.16 -12.52
CA ASN A 505 -3.90 -2.06 -11.65
C ASN A 505 -2.61 -2.24 -12.47
N SER A 506 -1.47 -1.84 -11.91
CA SER A 506 -0.18 -1.86 -12.62
C SER A 506 0.29 -3.26 -13.00
N LEU A 507 -0.19 -4.30 -12.34
CA LEU A 507 0.13 -5.69 -12.63
C LEU A 507 -0.83 -6.32 -13.65
N ALA A 508 -1.89 -5.60 -14.03
CA ALA A 508 -2.91 -5.98 -15.01
C ALA A 508 -3.57 -7.34 -14.74
N GLN A 509 -3.75 -7.72 -13.49
CA GLN A 509 -4.41 -8.98 -13.07
C GLN A 509 -5.05 -8.86 -11.69
N GLY A 510 -5.96 -9.79 -11.37
CA GLY A 510 -6.54 -9.90 -10.04
C GLY A 510 -5.54 -10.44 -9.02
N GLY A 511 -5.65 -9.99 -7.78
CA GLY A 511 -4.97 -10.60 -6.64
C GLY A 511 -5.62 -11.92 -6.24
N LEU A 512 -4.90 -12.73 -5.50
CA LEU A 512 -5.38 -13.97 -4.92
C LEU A 512 -5.55 -13.81 -3.40
N PRO A 513 -6.40 -14.62 -2.74
CA PRO A 513 -6.50 -14.62 -1.28
C PRO A 513 -5.15 -14.75 -0.57
N VAL A 514 -4.21 -15.53 -1.14
CA VAL A 514 -2.86 -15.70 -0.60
C VAL A 514 -2.07 -14.39 -0.58
N ASP A 515 -2.27 -13.47 -1.53
CA ASP A 515 -1.57 -12.17 -1.53
C ASP A 515 -1.95 -11.33 -0.31
N VAL A 516 -3.23 -11.38 0.10
CA VAL A 516 -3.72 -10.73 1.32
C VAL A 516 -3.24 -11.46 2.57
N ALA A 517 -3.27 -12.78 2.53
CA ALA A 517 -2.85 -13.64 3.64
C ALA A 517 -1.37 -13.44 3.99
N GLU A 518 -0.47 -13.41 3.01
CA GLU A 518 0.97 -13.19 3.24
C GLU A 518 1.24 -11.78 3.79
N THR A 519 0.51 -10.77 3.32
CA THR A 519 0.62 -9.42 3.88
C THR A 519 0.12 -9.36 5.32
N THR A 520 -0.98 -10.06 5.63
CA THR A 520 -1.52 -10.17 6.99
C THR A 520 -0.54 -10.93 7.90
N ALA A 521 0.05 -12.03 7.43
CA ALA A 521 1.03 -12.80 8.18
C ALA A 521 2.31 -11.99 8.48
N TRP A 522 2.78 -11.18 7.52
CA TRP A 522 3.87 -10.24 7.78
C TRP A 522 3.52 -9.23 8.89
N LEU A 523 2.32 -8.62 8.86
CA LEU A 523 1.89 -7.69 9.92
C LEU A 523 1.68 -8.39 11.28
N ALA A 524 1.34 -9.68 11.27
CA ALA A 524 1.19 -10.52 12.46
C ALA A 524 2.54 -11.05 13.01
N HIS A 525 3.61 -10.94 12.24
CA HIS A 525 4.93 -11.47 12.60
C HIS A 525 5.51 -10.73 13.81
N PRO A 526 6.11 -11.42 14.81
CA PRO A 526 6.70 -10.78 15.99
C PRO A 526 7.76 -9.72 15.66
N ALA A 527 8.56 -9.95 14.61
CA ALA A 527 9.57 -9.00 14.19
C ALA A 527 9.01 -7.77 13.45
N SER A 528 7.68 -7.69 13.21
CA SER A 528 7.03 -6.53 12.59
C SER A 528 6.59 -5.46 13.60
N GLN A 529 7.19 -5.44 14.80
CA GLN A 529 6.84 -4.48 15.86
C GLN A 529 7.05 -3.02 15.45
N ALA A 530 8.02 -2.77 14.59
CA ALA A 530 8.26 -1.44 14.05
C ALA A 530 7.14 -0.93 13.12
N VAL A 531 6.24 -1.81 12.65
CA VAL A 531 5.12 -1.46 11.77
C VAL A 531 3.87 -1.29 12.61
N ASN A 532 3.41 -0.05 12.79
CA ASN A 532 2.22 0.26 13.59
C ASN A 532 1.44 1.43 13.00
N GLY A 533 0.12 1.35 12.97
CA GLY A 533 -0.74 2.39 12.42
C GLY A 533 -0.84 2.40 10.88
N GLN A 534 -0.34 1.37 10.22
CA GLN A 534 -0.26 1.30 8.77
C GLN A 534 -1.52 0.68 8.13
N VAL A 535 -1.89 1.21 6.97
CA VAL A 535 -2.93 0.63 6.11
C VAL A 535 -2.29 0.27 4.77
N VAL A 536 -1.94 -1.01 4.62
CA VAL A 536 -1.19 -1.50 3.46
C VAL A 536 -2.13 -2.00 2.38
N ARG A 537 -2.07 -1.40 1.20
CA ARG A 537 -2.91 -1.82 0.05
C ARG A 537 -2.35 -3.08 -0.59
N VAL A 538 -3.18 -4.09 -0.73
CA VAL A 538 -2.88 -5.34 -1.45
C VAL A 538 -3.72 -5.33 -2.73
N CYS A 539 -3.32 -4.50 -3.70
CA CYS A 539 -4.16 -4.17 -4.84
C CYS A 539 -3.42 -4.17 -6.19
N GLY A 540 -2.16 -4.63 -6.23
CA GLY A 540 -1.35 -4.58 -7.45
C GLY A 540 -1.12 -3.16 -7.95
N GLN A 541 -1.17 -2.18 -7.05
CA GLN A 541 -1.16 -0.75 -7.36
C GLN A 541 -2.32 -0.37 -8.28
N SER A 542 -3.55 -0.43 -7.72
CA SER A 542 -4.75 0.03 -8.42
C SER A 542 -4.56 1.44 -8.99
N LEU A 543 -5.03 1.66 -10.21
CA LEU A 543 -4.93 2.95 -10.91
C LEU A 543 -5.89 3.99 -10.33
N LEU A 544 -6.86 3.56 -9.51
CA LEU A 544 -7.82 4.42 -8.84
C LEU A 544 -7.32 4.76 -7.43
N GLY A 545 -7.27 6.03 -7.14
CA GLY A 545 -6.84 6.57 -5.85
C GLY A 545 -5.33 6.48 -5.60
N ALA A 546 -4.88 7.24 -4.64
CA ALA A 546 -3.49 7.29 -4.20
C ALA A 546 -3.15 6.15 -3.25
#